data_9598cf2d63b9b9c1d7c3ad540e433f27
#
_entry.id   9598cf2d63b9b9c1d7c3ad540e433f27
#
_cell.length_a   1.000
_cell.length_b   1.000
_cell.length_c   1.000
_cell.angle_alpha   90.00
_cell.angle_beta   90.00
_cell.angle_gamma   90.00
#
_symmetry.space_group_name_H-M   'P 1'
#
loop_
_entity.id
_entity.type
_entity.pdbx_description
1 polymer ?
#
loop_
_entity_poly.entity_id
_entity_poly.type
_entity_poly.pdbx_seq_one_letter_code
_entity_poly.pdbx_strand_id
1 'polypeptide(L)'
;MSKEKKTYTRYLKDPILEPYYIQLDDYGYVLHKGIIAEESGNEYSQVIGYYNNLAGALKALAKNDTMNKSYDSLQEFISHYESVINKLNQAYNI
;
A
#
# COMPACT_ATOMS: atom_id res chain seq x y z
N MET A 1 31.06 2.56 -11.89
CA MET A 1 30.61 2.44 -11.72
C MET A 1 29.87 1.98 -11.61
N SER A 2 29.82 1.62 -11.45
CA SER A 2 29.08 1.27 -11.28
C SER A 2 28.35 1.03 -11.07
N LYS A 3 28.14 1.11 -11.08
CA LYS A 3 27.35 0.96 -10.79
C LYS A 3 26.47 0.51 -10.83
N GLU A 4 26.43 0.51 -10.98
CA GLU A 4 25.72 0.11 -11.09
C GLU A 4 24.93 -0.70 -11.01
N LYS A 5 24.72 -1.10 -10.79
CA LYS A 5 24.16 -1.90 -10.74
C LYS A 5 23.32 -2.20 -10.38
N LYS A 6 23.16 -2.21 -10.65
CA LYS A 6 22.45 -2.69 -10.05
C LYS A 6 21.03 -2.81 -9.73
N THR A 7 20.52 -2.87 -8.70
CA THR A 7 19.16 -2.94 -8.16
C THR A 7 18.37 -1.72 -8.50
N TYR A 8 17.32 -1.89 -9.24
CA TYR A 8 16.43 -0.78 -9.56
C TYR A 8 15.33 -0.73 -8.53
N THR A 9 15.37 0.27 -7.68
CA THR A 9 14.33 0.50 -6.72
C THR A 9 13.48 1.67 -7.18
N ARG A 10 12.19 1.43 -7.35
CA ARG A 10 11.25 2.44 -7.74
C ARG A 10 10.15 2.56 -6.71
N TYR A 11 9.73 3.78 -6.47
CA TYR A 11 8.63 4.04 -5.57
C TYR A 11 7.43 4.50 -6.39
N LEU A 12 6.38 3.71 -6.34
CA LEU A 12 5.16 3.96 -7.10
C LEU A 12 4.16 4.64 -6.18
N LYS A 13 3.99 5.92 -6.39
CA LYS A 13 3.11 6.75 -5.58
C LYS A 13 1.97 7.28 -6.43
N ASP A 14 0.79 7.31 -5.83
CA ASP A 14 -0.39 7.77 -6.52
C ASP A 14 -1.31 8.37 -5.46
N PRO A 15 -1.92 9.55 -5.72
CA PRO A 15 -2.81 10.16 -4.72
C PRO A 15 -3.92 9.24 -4.22
N ILE A 16 -4.43 8.35 -5.08
CA ILE A 16 -5.50 7.44 -4.66
C ILE A 16 -5.01 6.35 -3.71
N LEU A 17 -3.69 6.11 -3.65
CA LEU A 17 -3.12 5.15 -2.72
C LEU A 17 -2.74 5.74 -1.37
N GLU A 18 -2.67 7.06 -1.27
CA GLU A 18 -2.20 7.71 -0.05
C GLU A 18 -2.99 7.25 1.18
N PRO A 19 -2.34 7.00 2.30
CA PRO A 19 -0.91 7.24 2.60
C PRO A 19 0.01 6.08 2.22
N TYR A 20 -0.45 5.17 1.42
CA TYR A 20 0.34 4.00 1.00
C TYR A 20 1.11 4.28 -0.28
N TYR A 21 2.20 3.56 -0.45
CA TYR A 21 2.92 3.54 -1.71
C TYR A 21 3.60 2.18 -1.88
N ILE A 22 4.04 1.89 -3.08
CA ILE A 22 4.59 0.60 -3.42
C ILE A 22 6.02 0.78 -3.89
N GLN A 23 6.93 0.01 -3.33
CA GLN A 23 8.31 -0.06 -3.77
C GLN A 23 8.43 -1.26 -4.69
N LEU A 24 8.96 -1.02 -5.88
CA LEU A 24 9.22 -2.07 -6.86
C LEU A 24 10.71 -2.30 -6.94
N ASP A 25 11.14 -3.53 -6.76
CA ASP A 25 12.55 -3.89 -6.92
C ASP A 25 12.65 -5.21 -7.67
N ASP A 26 13.86 -5.76 -7.76
CA ASP A 26 14.11 -6.97 -8.53
C ASP A 26 13.40 -8.20 -7.97
N TYR A 27 12.93 -8.14 -6.74
CA TYR A 27 12.34 -9.30 -6.05
C TYR A 27 10.83 -9.24 -5.97
N GLY A 28 10.24 -8.08 -6.29
CA GLY A 28 8.79 -7.96 -6.25
C GLY A 28 8.33 -6.60 -5.74
N TYR A 29 7.22 -6.62 -5.01
CA TYR A 29 6.55 -5.41 -4.57
C TYR A 29 6.55 -5.34 -3.05
N VAL A 30 6.93 -4.19 -2.51
CA VAL A 30 6.87 -3.94 -1.08
C VAL A 30 5.84 -2.85 -0.82
N LEU A 31 4.86 -3.16 0.00
CA LEU A 31 3.83 -2.18 0.35
C LEU A 31 4.27 -1.42 1.59
N HIS A 32 4.30 -0.11 1.47
CA HIS A 32 4.66 0.81 2.54
C HIS A 32 3.49 1.69 2.91
N LYS A 33 3.45 2.10 4.16
CA LYS A 33 2.50 3.10 4.63
C LYS A 33 3.29 4.28 5.18
N GLY A 34 3.03 5.48 4.66
CA GLY A 34 3.64 6.70 5.18
C GLY A 34 2.96 7.11 6.47
N ILE A 35 3.76 7.47 7.45
CA ILE A 35 3.26 7.86 8.77
C ILE A 35 3.96 9.16 9.16
N ILE A 36 3.19 10.10 9.71
CA ILE A 36 3.75 11.34 10.23
C ILE A 36 3.74 11.27 11.74
N ALA A 37 4.90 11.36 12.36
CA ALA A 37 5.02 11.33 13.81
C ALA A 37 4.42 12.60 14.40
N GLU A 38 3.50 12.44 15.34
CA GLU A 38 2.79 13.57 15.93
C GLU A 38 3.73 14.56 16.62
N GLU A 39 4.69 14.04 17.34
CA GLU A 39 5.57 14.88 18.16
C GLU A 39 6.57 15.67 17.32
N SER A 40 7.19 15.02 16.36
CA SER A 40 8.27 15.65 15.58
C SER A 40 7.81 16.22 14.27
N GLY A 41 6.66 15.75 13.76
CA GLY A 41 6.21 16.10 12.42
C GLY A 41 6.99 15.41 11.32
N ASN A 42 7.94 14.56 11.68
CA ASN A 42 8.75 13.86 10.69
C ASN A 42 7.99 12.71 10.06
N GLU A 43 8.23 12.54 8.78
CA GLU A 43 7.60 11.46 8.04
C GLU A 43 8.50 10.23 8.06
N TYR A 44 7.89 9.07 8.29
CA TYR A 44 8.60 7.80 8.17
C TYR A 44 7.66 6.79 7.52
N SER A 45 8.21 5.66 7.12
CA SER A 45 7.38 4.64 6.49
C SER A 45 7.40 3.35 7.29
N GLN A 46 6.28 2.64 7.23
CA GLN A 46 6.13 1.33 7.81
C GLN A 46 5.95 0.32 6.69
N VAL A 47 6.74 -0.74 6.70
CA VAL A 47 6.57 -1.82 5.73
C VAL A 47 5.38 -2.66 6.14
N ILE A 48 4.42 -2.81 5.25
CA ILE A 48 3.23 -3.63 5.49
C ILE A 48 3.51 -5.08 5.09
N GLY A 49 4.18 -5.30 3.97
CA GLY A 49 4.49 -6.65 3.52
C GLY A 49 5.18 -6.67 2.17
N TYR A 50 5.52 -7.89 1.76
CA TYR A 50 6.21 -8.16 0.50
C TYR A 50 5.34 -9.06 -0.35
N TYR A 51 5.22 -8.75 -1.64
CA TYR A 51 4.28 -9.45 -2.52
C TYR A 51 4.92 -9.75 -3.86
N ASN A 52 4.51 -10.88 -4.47
CA ASN A 52 5.05 -11.32 -5.74
C ASN A 52 4.40 -10.60 -6.93
N ASN A 53 3.23 -10.02 -6.73
CA ASN A 53 2.56 -9.32 -7.82
C ASN A 53 1.82 -8.10 -7.29
N LEU A 54 1.48 -7.21 -8.21
CA LEU A 54 0.85 -5.94 -7.86
C LEU A 54 -0.53 -6.15 -7.26
N ALA A 55 -1.30 -7.10 -7.81
CA ALA A 55 -2.65 -7.37 -7.30
C ALA A 55 -2.61 -7.77 -5.82
N GLY A 56 -1.62 -8.59 -5.45
CA GLY A 56 -1.45 -9.00 -4.05
C GLY A 56 -1.14 -7.82 -3.15
N ALA A 57 -0.28 -6.91 -3.62
CA ALA A 57 0.07 -5.72 -2.85
C ALA A 57 -1.16 -4.83 -2.65
N LEU A 58 -1.96 -4.63 -3.70
CA LEU A 58 -3.14 -3.78 -3.60
C LEU A 58 -4.23 -4.40 -2.72
N LYS A 59 -4.39 -5.72 -2.75
CA LYS A 59 -5.32 -6.39 -1.84
C LYS A 59 -4.88 -6.21 -0.39
N ALA A 60 -3.58 -6.29 -0.15
CA ALA A 60 -3.05 -6.08 1.19
C ALA A 60 -3.27 -4.65 1.66
N LEU A 61 -3.16 -3.69 0.74
CA LEU A 61 -3.46 -2.30 1.05
C LEU A 61 -4.91 -2.16 1.51
N ALA A 62 -5.84 -2.73 0.74
CA ALA A 62 -7.26 -2.67 1.08
C ALA A 62 -7.53 -3.29 2.44
N LYS A 63 -6.91 -4.43 2.72
CA LYS A 63 -7.08 -5.11 4.00
C LYS A 63 -6.51 -4.27 5.14
N ASN A 64 -5.32 -3.73 4.96
CA ASN A 64 -4.68 -2.92 6.00
C ASN A 64 -5.49 -1.66 6.28
N ASP A 65 -5.93 -0.97 5.24
CA ASP A 65 -6.74 0.23 5.39
C ASP A 65 -8.04 -0.08 6.13
N THR A 66 -8.67 -1.20 5.79
CA THR A 66 -9.92 -1.60 6.44
C THR A 66 -9.69 -1.94 7.91
N MET A 67 -8.61 -2.68 8.21
CA MET A 67 -8.34 -3.11 9.58
C MET A 67 -7.97 -1.98 10.53
N ASN A 68 -7.58 -0.83 10.01
CA ASN A 68 -7.19 0.30 10.82
C ASN A 68 -8.36 1.18 11.26
N LYS A 69 -9.58 0.78 10.92
CA LYS A 69 -10.79 1.50 11.27
C LYS A 69 -11.68 0.66 12.18
N SER A 70 -12.54 1.31 12.93
CA SER A 70 -13.48 0.64 13.81
C SER A 70 -14.83 0.46 13.12
N TYR A 71 -15.46 -0.69 13.36
CA TYR A 71 -16.73 -1.02 12.74
C TYR A 71 -17.67 -1.59 13.80
N ASP A 72 -18.96 -1.32 13.66
CA ASP A 72 -19.96 -1.84 14.58
C ASP A 72 -20.38 -3.25 14.22
N SER A 73 -20.14 -3.68 12.97
CA SER A 73 -20.57 -5.00 12.54
C SER A 73 -19.63 -5.56 11.47
N LEU A 74 -19.66 -6.87 11.31
CA LEU A 74 -18.92 -7.53 10.25
C LEU A 74 -19.37 -7.06 8.88
N GLN A 75 -20.66 -6.78 8.72
CA GLN A 75 -21.20 -6.31 7.46
C GLN A 75 -20.56 -4.98 7.05
N GLU A 76 -20.39 -4.07 8.00
CA GLU A 76 -19.75 -2.79 7.73
C GLU A 76 -18.28 -2.98 7.33
N PHE A 77 -17.59 -3.88 8.01
CA PHE A 77 -16.21 -4.21 7.68
C PHE A 77 -16.09 -4.70 6.25
N ILE A 78 -16.94 -5.67 5.87
CA ILE A 78 -16.93 -6.24 4.53
C ILE A 78 -17.26 -5.17 3.49
N SER A 79 -18.25 -4.34 3.75
CA SER A 79 -18.66 -3.29 2.83
C SER A 79 -17.52 -2.30 2.56
N HIS A 80 -16.81 -1.92 3.61
CA HIS A 80 -15.68 -1.01 3.44
C HIS A 80 -14.55 -1.67 2.62
N TYR A 81 -14.23 -2.91 2.96
CA TYR A 81 -13.19 -3.64 2.25
C TYR A 81 -13.51 -3.73 0.76
N GLU A 82 -14.75 -4.11 0.43
CA GLU A 82 -15.17 -4.22 -0.95
C GLU A 82 -15.15 -2.87 -1.67
N SER A 83 -15.48 -1.80 -0.95
CA SER A 83 -15.44 -0.46 -1.50
C SER A 83 -14.02 -0.08 -1.92
N VAL A 84 -13.03 -0.37 -1.06
CA VAL A 84 -11.64 -0.08 -1.39
C VAL A 84 -11.16 -0.93 -2.57
N ILE A 85 -11.50 -2.22 -2.57
CA ILE A 85 -11.12 -3.12 -3.66
C ILE A 85 -11.70 -2.63 -4.98
N ASN A 86 -12.98 -2.23 -4.99
CA ASN A 86 -13.63 -1.74 -6.21
C ASN A 86 -12.97 -0.46 -6.72
N LYS A 87 -12.62 0.43 -5.80
CA LYS A 87 -11.94 1.68 -6.15
C LYS A 87 -10.59 1.38 -6.84
N LEU A 88 -9.84 0.44 -6.29
CA LEU A 88 -8.54 0.07 -6.87
C LEU A 88 -8.71 -0.63 -8.21
N ASN A 89 -9.72 -1.49 -8.34
CA ASN A 89 -9.98 -2.17 -9.61
C ASN A 89 -10.34 -1.17 -10.70
N GLN A 90 -11.15 -0.18 -10.38
CA GLN A 90 -11.53 0.84 -11.35
C GLN A 90 -10.35 1.70 -11.77
N ALA A 91 -9.49 2.02 -10.82
CA ALA A 91 -8.34 2.88 -11.09
C ALA A 91 -7.26 2.16 -11.91
N TYR A 92 -7.04 0.88 -11.62
CA TYR A 92 -5.89 0.16 -12.17
C TYR A 92 -6.25 -1.03 -13.03
N ASN A 93 -7.52 -1.32 -13.15
CA ASN A 93 -8.01 -2.40 -14.00
C ASN A 93 -7.38 -3.77 -13.64
N ILE A 94 -7.35 -4.06 -12.35
CA ILE A 94 -6.79 -5.33 -11.86
C ILE A 94 -7.84 -6.20 -11.18
#